data_3a2b3d7600279856c58cf50c2828dd8d
#
_entry.id   3a2b3d7600279856c58cf50c2828dd8d
#
_cell.length_a   1.000
_cell.length_b   1.000
_cell.length_c   1.000
_cell.angle_alpha   90.00
_cell.angle_beta   90.00
_cell.angle_gamma   90.00
#
_symmetry.space_group_name_H-M   'P 1'
#
loop_
_entity.id
_entity.type
_entity.pdbx_description
1 polymer ?
#
loop_
_entity_poly.entity_id
_entity_poly.type
_entity_poly.pdbx_seq_one_letter_code
_entity_poly.pdbx_strand_id
1 'polypeptide(L)'
;MTEQNLIPICSWCKKIRTEDMSWKSIDMYLADIGFGVFTHGMCPGCAEKYFEKKVYLENYQNICKAISVSLSLEEVLSLIVTNVVKVMNVKASMLRLLNKNTDKLEVAAYYGLSEEYVNKGPVASDASISDALSGKTVSVYDIQSDPDATYSREAEREGIRSILSIPLRLNDEVIGVLRMYTAEPVKYTSEDFKFVAAIADQAAIAINNARIFEKTISKEKQYLRVFEEVTKAVSSTLDLEEVLNLIVQKLPAVMNLKAATIRLLDRT
;
A
#
# COMPACT_ATOMS: atom_id res chain seq x y z
N MET A 1 59.42 -0.92 28.88
CA MET A 1 58.11 -0.34 28.42
C MET A 1 58.15 -0.55 26.91
N THR A 2 57.41 -1.55 26.41
CA THR A 2 57.27 -1.80 24.98
C THR A 2 56.47 -0.68 24.37
N GLU A 3 57.06 0.07 23.42
CA GLU A 3 56.34 1.03 22.60
C GLU A 3 55.20 0.31 21.93
N GLN A 4 53.97 0.65 22.30
CA GLN A 4 52.80 0.16 21.63
C GLN A 4 52.77 0.79 20.23
N ASN A 5 53.06 0.01 19.20
CA ASN A 5 52.94 0.42 17.81
C ASN A 5 51.44 0.69 17.50
N LEU A 6 51.03 1.94 17.54
CA LEU A 6 49.65 2.35 17.23
C LEU A 6 49.44 2.32 15.71
N ILE A 7 48.57 1.45 15.26
CA ILE A 7 48.17 1.34 13.86
C ILE A 7 47.03 2.32 13.58
N PRO A 8 47.19 3.34 12.71
CA PRO A 8 46.16 4.29 12.39
C PRO A 8 45.05 3.64 11.57
N ILE A 9 43.82 3.66 12.11
CA ILE A 9 42.62 3.13 11.46
C ILE A 9 41.64 4.26 11.20
N CYS A 10 41.11 4.31 9.99
CA CYS A 10 40.04 5.25 9.67
C CYS A 10 38.79 4.94 10.51
N SER A 11 38.29 5.92 11.26
CA SER A 11 37.12 5.77 12.11
C SER A 11 35.84 5.42 11.32
N TRP A 12 35.80 5.79 10.04
CA TRP A 12 34.65 5.59 9.17
C TRP A 12 34.70 4.26 8.40
N CYS A 13 35.66 4.10 7.47
CA CYS A 13 35.73 2.94 6.57
C CYS A 13 36.62 1.80 7.07
N LYS A 14 37.25 1.96 8.27
CA LYS A 14 38.11 0.97 8.93
C LYS A 14 39.36 0.55 8.14
N LYS A 15 39.73 1.29 7.09
CA LYS A 15 41.03 1.08 6.40
C LYS A 15 42.20 1.47 7.30
N ILE A 16 43.31 0.79 7.13
CA ILE A 16 44.57 1.05 7.85
C ILE A 16 45.43 1.96 6.98
N ARG A 17 46.05 2.97 7.60
CA ARG A 17 47.01 3.83 6.93
C ARG A 17 48.39 3.18 7.04
N THR A 18 49.01 2.93 5.91
CA THR A 18 50.36 2.37 5.76
C THR A 18 51.44 3.43 5.91
N GLU A 19 52.69 3.02 6.03
CA GLU A 19 53.85 3.93 6.21
C GLU A 19 54.01 4.88 5.02
N ASP A 20 53.67 4.45 3.81
CA ASP A 20 53.67 5.27 2.58
C ASP A 20 52.46 6.20 2.46
N MET A 21 51.71 6.37 3.56
CA MET A 21 50.50 7.22 3.65
C MET A 21 49.31 6.74 2.80
N SER A 22 49.36 5.55 2.20
CA SER A 22 48.21 4.96 1.53
C SER A 22 47.23 4.33 2.50
N TRP A 23 46.00 4.05 2.04
CA TRP A 23 44.95 3.43 2.85
C TRP A 23 44.57 2.07 2.29
N LYS A 24 44.86 0.99 3.00
CA LYS A 24 44.57 -0.39 2.62
C LYS A 24 43.45 -0.98 3.48
N SER A 25 42.72 -1.96 2.96
CA SER A 25 41.84 -2.78 3.78
C SER A 25 42.65 -3.61 4.78
N ILE A 26 42.01 -3.99 5.89
CA ILE A 26 42.66 -4.72 6.98
C ILE A 26 43.30 -6.02 6.47
N ASP A 27 42.58 -6.76 5.63
CA ASP A 27 43.06 -8.01 5.04
C ASP A 27 44.28 -7.81 4.13
N MET A 28 44.29 -6.78 3.30
CA MET A 28 45.46 -6.44 2.46
C MET A 28 46.67 -6.02 3.31
N TYR A 29 46.43 -5.20 4.35
CA TYR A 29 47.50 -4.79 5.25
C TYR A 29 48.13 -5.98 5.98
N LEU A 30 47.28 -6.88 6.53
CA LEU A 30 47.76 -8.08 7.23
C LEU A 30 48.49 -9.07 6.30
N ALA A 31 48.05 -9.19 5.04
CA ALA A 31 48.74 -9.99 4.03
C ALA A 31 50.14 -9.42 3.72
N ASP A 32 50.25 -8.10 3.55
CA ASP A 32 51.50 -7.41 3.26
C ASP A 32 52.55 -7.58 4.39
N ILE A 33 52.14 -7.63 5.65
CA ILE A 33 53.03 -7.86 6.80
C ILE A 33 53.24 -9.35 7.13
N GLY A 34 52.79 -10.25 6.25
CA GLY A 34 53.09 -11.68 6.34
C GLY A 34 52.19 -12.51 7.24
N PHE A 35 51.00 -11.98 7.64
CA PHE A 35 50.04 -12.72 8.44
C PHE A 35 49.26 -13.80 7.66
N GLY A 36 49.52 -13.94 6.36
CA GLY A 36 48.92 -14.98 5.50
C GLY A 36 47.99 -14.42 4.42
N VAL A 37 47.40 -15.31 3.63
CA VAL A 37 46.42 -14.97 2.58
C VAL A 37 45.03 -15.12 3.15
N PHE A 38 44.23 -14.08 3.03
CA PHE A 38 42.87 -14.05 3.57
C PHE A 38 41.86 -14.40 2.47
N THR A 39 40.89 -15.25 2.81
CA THR A 39 39.72 -15.51 1.97
C THR A 39 38.54 -14.75 2.53
N HIS A 40 37.76 -14.17 1.64
CA HIS A 40 36.54 -13.42 2.02
C HIS A 40 35.37 -14.37 2.10
N GLY A 41 34.71 -14.41 3.25
CA GLY A 41 33.48 -15.13 3.49
C GLY A 41 32.54 -14.30 4.32
N MET A 42 31.31 -14.74 4.40
CA MET A 42 30.29 -14.12 5.24
C MET A 42 30.07 -15.01 6.47
N CYS A 43 30.19 -14.45 7.68
CA CYS A 43 29.87 -15.20 8.89
C CYS A 43 28.34 -15.49 8.94
N PRO A 44 27.91 -16.55 9.65
CA PRO A 44 26.49 -16.91 9.71
C PRO A 44 25.56 -15.73 10.08
N GLY A 45 25.89 -14.94 11.09
CA GLY A 45 25.07 -13.81 11.50
C GLY A 45 25.02 -12.66 10.47
N CYS A 46 26.08 -12.44 9.68
CA CYS A 46 26.04 -11.49 8.57
C CYS A 46 25.30 -12.07 7.36
N ALA A 47 25.42 -13.37 7.12
CA ALA A 47 24.69 -14.06 6.06
C ALA A 47 23.19 -13.99 6.30
N GLU A 48 22.75 -14.32 7.51
CA GLU A 48 21.35 -14.25 7.92
C GLU A 48 20.76 -12.85 7.67
N LYS A 49 21.41 -11.79 8.20
CA LYS A 49 20.98 -10.39 7.97
C LYS A 49 20.98 -9.96 6.50
N TYR A 50 21.94 -10.45 5.72
CA TYR A 50 22.03 -10.11 4.29
C TYR A 50 20.92 -10.78 3.50
N PHE A 51 20.67 -12.07 3.76
CA PHE A 51 19.64 -12.82 3.09
C PHE A 51 18.23 -12.35 3.49
N GLU A 52 17.99 -12.03 4.75
CA GLU A 52 16.74 -11.41 5.19
C GLU A 52 16.45 -10.12 4.42
N LYS A 53 17.41 -9.18 4.38
CA LYS A 53 17.25 -7.92 3.63
C LYS A 53 17.00 -8.13 2.13
N LYS A 54 17.67 -9.13 1.53
CA LYS A 54 17.48 -9.47 0.13
C LYS A 54 16.08 -10.01 -0.13
N VAL A 55 15.59 -10.89 0.73
CA VAL A 55 14.22 -11.44 0.65
C VAL A 55 13.18 -10.34 0.78
N TYR A 56 13.33 -9.41 1.73
CA TYR A 56 12.43 -8.26 1.84
C TYR A 56 12.41 -7.40 0.58
N LEU A 57 13.57 -7.12 -0.01
CA LEU A 57 13.65 -6.31 -1.23
C LEU A 57 13.00 -7.00 -2.44
N GLU A 58 13.27 -8.29 -2.63
CA GLU A 58 12.68 -9.08 -3.72
C GLU A 58 11.16 -9.17 -3.57
N ASN A 59 10.68 -9.43 -2.36
CA ASN A 59 9.26 -9.47 -2.05
C ASN A 59 8.57 -8.12 -2.28
N TYR A 60 9.19 -7.02 -1.84
CA TYR A 60 8.69 -5.66 -2.09
C TYR A 60 8.57 -5.38 -3.59
N GLN A 61 9.61 -5.68 -4.37
CA GLN A 61 9.59 -5.49 -5.82
C GLN A 61 8.51 -6.31 -6.50
N ASN A 62 8.28 -7.55 -6.07
CA ASN A 62 7.24 -8.41 -6.61
C ASN A 62 5.84 -7.87 -6.32
N ILE A 63 5.60 -7.39 -5.10
CA ILE A 63 4.34 -6.73 -4.72
C ILE A 63 4.12 -5.49 -5.58
N CYS A 64 5.11 -4.60 -5.65
CA CYS A 64 5.00 -3.37 -6.44
C CYS A 64 4.69 -3.65 -7.91
N LYS A 65 5.36 -4.64 -8.52
CA LYS A 65 5.07 -5.06 -9.90
C LYS A 65 3.65 -5.59 -10.06
N ALA A 66 3.22 -6.49 -9.18
CA ALA A 66 1.88 -7.08 -9.24
C ALA A 66 0.78 -6.01 -9.14
N ILE A 67 0.93 -5.08 -8.22
CA ILE A 67 -0.05 -4.01 -7.99
C ILE A 67 -0.06 -2.99 -9.15
N SER A 68 1.09 -2.73 -9.78
CA SER A 68 1.22 -1.70 -10.83
C SER A 68 0.66 -2.12 -12.19
N VAL A 69 0.42 -3.41 -12.42
CA VAL A 69 -0.06 -3.94 -13.71
C VAL A 69 -1.58 -3.83 -13.85
N SER A 70 -2.32 -3.90 -12.74
CA SER A 70 -3.79 -3.86 -12.79
C SER A 70 -4.31 -2.41 -12.79
N LEU A 71 -5.31 -2.16 -13.64
CA LEU A 71 -6.05 -0.89 -13.74
C LEU A 71 -7.43 -0.97 -13.06
N SER A 72 -7.89 -2.17 -12.68
CA SER A 72 -9.13 -2.37 -11.95
C SER A 72 -8.89 -2.20 -10.44
N LEU A 73 -9.70 -1.38 -9.79
CA LEU A 73 -9.63 -1.19 -8.34
C LEU A 73 -9.84 -2.50 -7.58
N GLU A 74 -10.78 -3.33 -8.00
CA GLU A 74 -11.08 -4.62 -7.38
C GLU A 74 -9.88 -5.57 -7.44
N GLU A 75 -9.22 -5.67 -8.60
CA GLU A 75 -8.02 -6.48 -8.76
C GLU A 75 -6.85 -5.97 -7.90
N VAL A 76 -6.62 -4.65 -7.88
CA VAL A 76 -5.59 -4.02 -7.05
C VAL A 76 -5.82 -4.35 -5.58
N LEU A 77 -7.03 -4.19 -5.07
CA LEU A 77 -7.39 -4.48 -3.68
C LEU A 77 -7.16 -5.96 -3.34
N SER A 78 -7.61 -6.86 -4.21
CA SER A 78 -7.42 -8.32 -4.05
C SER A 78 -5.94 -8.71 -4.05
N LEU A 79 -5.14 -8.14 -4.97
CA LEU A 79 -3.69 -8.37 -5.04
C LEU A 79 -2.97 -7.89 -3.77
N ILE A 80 -3.34 -6.73 -3.22
CA ILE A 80 -2.74 -6.20 -1.99
C ILE A 80 -2.94 -7.19 -0.84
N VAL A 81 -4.20 -7.57 -0.53
CA VAL A 81 -4.48 -8.44 0.61
C VAL A 81 -3.86 -9.83 0.45
N THR A 82 -3.89 -10.40 -0.75
CA THR A 82 -3.32 -11.72 -1.03
C THR A 82 -1.79 -11.73 -0.94
N ASN A 83 -1.11 -10.72 -1.52
CA ASN A 83 0.34 -10.67 -1.51
C ASN A 83 0.89 -10.37 -0.12
N VAL A 84 0.24 -9.50 0.65
CA VAL A 84 0.63 -9.22 2.04
C VAL A 84 0.62 -10.50 2.88
N VAL A 85 -0.43 -11.32 2.76
CA VAL A 85 -0.51 -12.61 3.48
C VAL A 85 0.65 -13.53 3.10
N LYS A 86 0.95 -13.66 1.81
CA LYS A 86 2.03 -14.52 1.33
C LYS A 86 3.41 -14.06 1.78
N VAL A 87 3.68 -12.76 1.66
CA VAL A 87 5.00 -12.19 1.90
C VAL A 87 5.31 -12.08 3.39
N MET A 88 4.33 -11.68 4.19
CA MET A 88 4.48 -11.56 5.64
C MET A 88 4.25 -12.89 6.36
N ASN A 89 3.88 -13.95 5.62
CA ASN A 89 3.55 -15.26 6.17
C ASN A 89 2.56 -15.17 7.33
N VAL A 90 1.52 -14.34 7.16
CA VAL A 90 0.46 -14.15 8.15
C VAL A 90 -0.77 -14.97 7.80
N LYS A 91 -1.65 -15.21 8.77
CA LYS A 91 -2.90 -15.98 8.58
C LYS A 91 -3.85 -15.31 7.59
N ALA A 92 -4.04 -14.00 7.72
CA ALA A 92 -5.03 -13.27 6.96
C ALA A 92 -4.70 -11.78 6.87
N SER A 93 -5.36 -11.10 5.95
CA SER A 93 -5.33 -9.64 5.86
C SER A 93 -6.69 -9.07 5.47
N MET A 94 -6.94 -7.82 5.85
CA MET A 94 -8.12 -7.06 5.50
C MET A 94 -7.75 -5.61 5.21
N LEU A 95 -8.30 -5.08 4.15
CA LEU A 95 -8.16 -3.69 3.76
C LEU A 95 -9.52 -2.99 3.90
N ARG A 96 -9.53 -1.90 4.64
CA ARG A 96 -10.68 -1.01 4.77
C ARG A 96 -10.33 0.35 4.22
N LEU A 97 -11.24 0.93 3.45
CA LEU A 97 -11.08 2.27 2.88
C LEU A 97 -12.06 3.24 3.52
N LEU A 98 -11.58 4.46 3.73
CA LEU A 98 -12.40 5.54 4.24
C LEU A 98 -13.34 6.03 3.11
N ASN A 99 -14.65 5.98 3.38
CA ASN A 99 -15.64 6.55 2.51
C ASN A 99 -15.77 8.04 2.84
N LYS A 100 -15.33 8.92 1.94
CA LYS A 100 -15.31 10.38 2.14
C LYS A 100 -16.72 11.00 2.32
N ASN A 101 -17.78 10.31 1.90
CA ASN A 101 -19.14 10.82 2.02
C ASN A 101 -19.76 10.49 3.38
N THR A 102 -19.44 9.33 3.95
CA THR A 102 -20.03 8.82 5.19
C THR A 102 -19.08 8.91 6.38
N ASP A 103 -17.82 9.23 6.13
CA ASP A 103 -16.71 9.23 7.11
C ASP A 103 -16.55 7.88 7.84
N LYS A 104 -16.90 6.79 7.15
CA LYS A 104 -16.85 5.43 7.70
C LYS A 104 -15.81 4.58 6.97
N LEU A 105 -15.16 3.69 7.73
CA LEU A 105 -14.30 2.65 7.18
C LEU A 105 -15.15 1.49 6.66
N GLU A 106 -15.11 1.28 5.36
CA GLU A 106 -15.80 0.20 4.66
C GLU A 106 -14.81 -0.90 4.28
N VAL A 107 -15.23 -2.16 4.36
CA VAL A 107 -14.42 -3.29 3.89
C VAL A 107 -14.26 -3.19 2.38
N ALA A 108 -13.02 -3.11 1.92
CA ALA A 108 -12.70 -3.03 0.50
C ALA A 108 -12.21 -4.36 -0.07
N ALA A 109 -11.40 -5.10 0.69
CA ALA A 109 -10.95 -6.45 0.35
C ALA A 109 -10.47 -7.18 1.60
N TYR A 110 -10.46 -8.50 1.54
CA TYR A 110 -9.89 -9.37 2.57
C TYR A 110 -9.44 -10.69 1.98
N TYR A 111 -8.54 -11.37 2.71
CA TYR A 111 -8.06 -12.69 2.36
C TYR A 111 -7.77 -13.49 3.63
N GLY A 112 -8.20 -14.77 3.65
CA GLY A 112 -7.95 -15.68 4.78
C GLY A 112 -8.84 -15.46 6.00
N LEU A 113 -9.93 -14.68 5.88
CA LEU A 113 -10.93 -14.43 6.92
C LEU A 113 -12.28 -15.01 6.53
N SER A 114 -13.05 -15.45 7.52
CA SER A 114 -14.45 -15.85 7.33
C SER A 114 -15.36 -14.61 7.14
N GLU A 115 -16.50 -14.81 6.45
CA GLU A 115 -17.51 -13.75 6.30
C GLU A 115 -18.09 -13.33 7.65
N GLU A 116 -18.22 -14.26 8.61
CA GLU A 116 -18.66 -13.98 9.97
C GLU A 116 -17.72 -12.97 10.65
N TYR A 117 -16.41 -13.19 10.57
CA TYR A 117 -15.43 -12.28 11.16
C TYR A 117 -15.38 -10.93 10.43
N VAL A 118 -15.52 -10.91 9.11
CA VAL A 118 -15.55 -9.67 8.31
C VAL A 118 -16.74 -8.80 8.71
N ASN A 119 -17.91 -9.41 8.97
CA ASN A 119 -19.17 -8.75 9.29
C ASN A 119 -19.46 -8.64 10.81
N LYS A 120 -18.46 -8.82 11.67
CA LYS A 120 -18.61 -8.85 13.15
C LYS A 120 -19.19 -7.56 13.77
N GLY A 121 -19.20 -6.46 13.05
CA GLY A 121 -19.76 -5.21 13.50
C GLY A 121 -18.91 -3.96 13.17
N PRO A 122 -19.34 -2.78 13.65
CA PRO A 122 -18.65 -1.53 13.40
C PRO A 122 -17.30 -1.49 14.12
N VAL A 123 -16.26 -1.06 13.41
CA VAL A 123 -14.88 -1.02 13.94
C VAL A 123 -14.44 0.38 14.41
N ALA A 124 -15.37 1.33 14.44
CA ALA A 124 -15.05 2.72 14.83
C ALA A 124 -14.58 2.86 16.28
N SER A 125 -14.95 1.93 17.16
CA SER A 125 -14.54 1.88 18.58
C SER A 125 -13.25 1.09 18.82
N ASP A 126 -12.65 0.48 17.80
CA ASP A 126 -11.40 -0.27 17.93
C ASP A 126 -10.22 0.72 18.03
N ALA A 127 -9.56 0.75 19.20
CA ALA A 127 -8.46 1.68 19.48
C ALA A 127 -7.32 1.56 18.45
N SER A 128 -7.00 0.35 18.01
CA SER A 128 -5.94 0.12 17.01
C SER A 128 -6.30 0.69 15.63
N ILE A 129 -7.56 0.77 15.29
CA ILE A 129 -8.06 1.41 14.07
C ILE A 129 -8.04 2.93 14.21
N SER A 130 -8.48 3.46 15.36
CA SER A 130 -8.44 4.90 15.64
C SER A 130 -7.01 5.45 15.56
N ASP A 131 -6.06 4.75 16.17
CA ASP A 131 -4.65 5.12 16.08
C ASP A 131 -4.10 4.99 14.65
N ALA A 132 -4.48 3.96 13.91
CA ALA A 132 -4.09 3.83 12.51
C ALA A 132 -4.66 4.97 11.65
N LEU A 133 -5.89 5.41 11.88
CA LEU A 133 -6.47 6.57 11.21
C LEU A 133 -5.77 7.87 11.57
N SER A 134 -5.17 7.97 12.77
CA SER A 134 -4.28 9.09 13.13
C SER A 134 -2.89 9.02 12.46
N GLY A 135 -2.66 8.00 11.63
CA GLY A 135 -1.41 7.81 10.90
C GLY A 135 -0.34 6.99 11.64
N LYS A 136 -0.67 6.29 12.73
CA LYS A 136 0.26 5.43 13.46
C LYS A 136 0.11 3.98 13.03
N THR A 137 1.22 3.26 12.84
CA THR A 137 1.19 1.80 12.75
C THR A 137 1.10 1.22 14.16
N VAL A 138 0.11 0.36 14.40
CA VAL A 138 -0.21 -0.19 15.73
C VAL A 138 -0.20 -1.69 15.69
N SER A 139 0.46 -2.31 16.68
CA SER A 139 0.49 -3.76 16.86
C SER A 139 -0.16 -4.15 18.19
N VAL A 140 -1.13 -5.05 18.12
CA VAL A 140 -1.68 -5.78 19.27
C VAL A 140 -0.98 -7.12 19.33
N TYR A 141 -0.15 -7.32 20.36
CA TYR A 141 0.67 -8.54 20.50
C TYR A 141 -0.17 -9.79 20.69
N ASP A 142 -1.16 -9.74 21.60
CA ASP A 142 -2.10 -10.82 21.85
C ASP A 142 -3.47 -10.25 22.19
N ILE A 143 -4.42 -10.40 21.27
CA ILE A 143 -5.77 -9.84 21.39
C ILE A 143 -6.58 -10.47 22.54
N GLN A 144 -6.21 -11.68 22.96
CA GLN A 144 -6.90 -12.37 24.07
C GLN A 144 -6.54 -11.78 25.44
N SER A 145 -5.35 -11.19 25.55
CA SER A 145 -4.87 -10.54 26.78
C SER A 145 -5.00 -9.01 26.74
N ASP A 146 -5.48 -8.43 25.64
CA ASP A 146 -5.65 -7.00 25.48
C ASP A 146 -7.01 -6.56 26.08
N PRO A 147 -7.01 -5.75 27.17
CA PRO A 147 -8.24 -5.29 27.81
C PRO A 147 -9.07 -4.35 26.92
N ASP A 148 -8.44 -3.69 25.94
CA ASP A 148 -9.08 -2.73 25.04
C ASP A 148 -9.59 -3.39 23.75
N ALA A 149 -9.43 -4.71 23.61
CA ALA A 149 -9.87 -5.44 22.43
C ALA A 149 -11.39 -5.57 22.36
N THR A 150 -11.98 -4.87 21.40
CA THR A 150 -13.46 -4.84 21.21
C THR A 150 -14.03 -6.20 20.73
N TYR A 151 -13.27 -6.99 19.97
CA TYR A 151 -13.72 -8.22 19.30
C TYR A 151 -12.85 -9.43 19.63
N SER A 152 -12.47 -9.60 20.89
CA SER A 152 -11.59 -10.67 21.32
C SER A 152 -12.21 -12.07 21.14
N ARG A 153 -13.53 -12.22 21.36
CA ARG A 153 -14.25 -13.50 21.19
C ARG A 153 -14.38 -13.90 19.72
N GLU A 154 -14.67 -12.94 18.85
CA GLU A 154 -14.74 -13.16 17.41
C GLU A 154 -13.36 -13.49 16.85
N ALA A 155 -12.30 -12.83 17.34
CA ALA A 155 -10.93 -13.12 16.98
C ALA A 155 -10.51 -14.54 17.44
N GLU A 156 -10.92 -14.97 18.63
CA GLU A 156 -10.67 -16.33 19.13
C GLU A 156 -11.32 -17.40 18.25
N ARG A 157 -12.58 -17.23 17.89
CA ARG A 157 -13.30 -18.14 16.96
C ARG A 157 -12.65 -18.18 15.59
N GLU A 158 -12.16 -17.06 15.11
CA GLU A 158 -11.43 -16.95 13.84
C GLU A 158 -10.00 -17.50 13.93
N GLY A 159 -9.50 -17.82 15.15
CA GLY A 159 -8.12 -18.26 15.38
C GLY A 159 -7.10 -17.17 15.15
N ILE A 160 -7.40 -15.96 15.60
CA ILE A 160 -6.53 -14.78 15.52
C ILE A 160 -5.98 -14.49 16.93
N ARG A 161 -4.65 -14.31 17.02
CA ARG A 161 -3.98 -13.95 18.27
C ARG A 161 -3.34 -12.57 18.21
N SER A 162 -2.78 -12.15 17.08
CA SER A 162 -2.12 -10.85 16.95
C SER A 162 -2.66 -10.06 15.77
N ILE A 163 -2.66 -8.74 15.90
CA ILE A 163 -3.16 -7.82 14.87
C ILE A 163 -2.13 -6.73 14.65
N LEU A 164 -1.83 -6.44 13.38
CA LEU A 164 -1.04 -5.28 12.98
C LEU A 164 -1.91 -4.39 12.09
N SER A 165 -2.15 -3.15 12.53
CA SER A 165 -2.93 -2.14 11.80
C SER A 165 -2.01 -1.08 11.22
N ILE A 166 -2.06 -0.90 9.90
CA ILE A 166 -1.15 -0.03 9.14
C ILE A 166 -1.99 0.99 8.38
N PRO A 167 -1.72 2.30 8.54
CA PRO A 167 -2.40 3.33 7.76
C PRO A 167 -2.00 3.26 6.29
N LEU A 168 -2.98 3.41 5.40
CA LEU A 168 -2.76 3.65 3.97
C LEU A 168 -2.69 5.16 3.77
N ARG A 169 -1.49 5.67 3.50
CA ARG A 169 -1.26 7.11 3.35
C ARG A 169 -1.13 7.50 1.89
N LEU A 170 -1.85 8.54 1.51
CA LEU A 170 -1.71 9.20 0.24
C LEU A 170 -1.36 10.68 0.50
N ASN A 171 -0.13 11.06 0.27
CA ASN A 171 0.45 12.31 0.78
C ASN A 171 0.30 12.38 2.31
N ASP A 172 -0.38 13.39 2.85
CA ASP A 172 -0.61 13.58 4.29
C ASP A 172 -1.97 13.05 4.77
N GLU A 173 -2.81 12.48 3.87
CA GLU A 173 -4.12 11.93 4.21
C GLU A 173 -4.06 10.41 4.42
N VAL A 174 -4.74 9.91 5.45
CA VAL A 174 -5.01 8.48 5.60
C VAL A 174 -6.29 8.14 4.83
N ILE A 175 -6.16 7.31 3.80
CA ILE A 175 -7.29 6.90 2.93
C ILE A 175 -7.91 5.57 3.33
N GLY A 176 -7.30 4.88 4.31
CA GLY A 176 -7.76 3.57 4.77
C GLY A 176 -6.78 2.92 5.74
N VAL A 177 -7.08 1.69 6.11
CA VAL A 177 -6.26 0.88 7.02
C VAL A 177 -6.11 -0.53 6.44
N LEU A 178 -4.87 -1.00 6.37
CA LEU A 178 -4.53 -2.39 6.10
C LEU A 178 -4.31 -3.09 7.44
N ARG A 179 -5.01 -4.19 7.69
CA ARG A 179 -4.81 -5.04 8.87
C ARG A 179 -4.26 -6.38 8.48
N MET A 180 -3.28 -6.85 9.23
CA MET A 180 -2.74 -8.21 9.15
C MET A 180 -3.06 -8.96 10.43
N TYR A 181 -3.33 -10.26 10.30
CA TYR A 181 -3.77 -11.13 11.38
C TYR A 181 -2.91 -12.37 11.45
N THR A 182 -2.46 -12.75 12.63
CA THR A 182 -1.68 -13.96 12.85
C THR A 182 -2.37 -14.91 13.80
N ALA A 183 -2.13 -16.21 13.63
CA ALA A 183 -2.66 -17.26 14.51
C ALA A 183 -1.91 -17.36 15.84
N GLU A 184 -0.70 -16.84 15.90
CA GLU A 184 0.16 -16.81 17.07
C GLU A 184 0.48 -15.37 17.48
N PRO A 185 0.78 -15.10 18.76
CA PRO A 185 1.28 -13.81 19.20
C PRO A 185 2.62 -13.48 18.55
N VAL A 186 2.72 -12.32 17.87
CA VAL A 186 3.91 -11.88 17.14
C VAL A 186 4.40 -10.54 17.65
N LYS A 187 5.71 -10.47 17.94
CA LYS A 187 6.42 -9.22 18.20
C LYS A 187 7.10 -8.77 16.91
N TYR A 188 6.55 -7.75 16.30
CA TYR A 188 7.13 -7.15 15.10
C TYR A 188 8.36 -6.31 15.43
N THR A 189 9.39 -6.40 14.60
CA THR A 189 10.61 -5.60 14.70
C THR A 189 10.42 -4.22 14.06
N SER A 190 11.37 -3.31 14.28
CA SER A 190 11.35 -2.01 13.61
C SER A 190 11.51 -2.12 12.09
N GLU A 191 12.18 -3.18 11.62
CA GLU A 191 12.32 -3.49 10.20
C GLU A 191 11.00 -3.99 9.58
N ASP A 192 10.27 -4.84 10.30
CA ASP A 192 8.93 -5.26 9.88
C ASP A 192 7.99 -4.06 9.73
N PHE A 193 7.98 -3.14 10.72
CA PHE A 193 7.18 -1.92 10.63
C PHE A 193 7.51 -1.07 9.42
N LYS A 194 8.80 -0.87 9.11
CA LYS A 194 9.25 -0.11 7.93
C LYS A 194 8.83 -0.79 6.64
N PHE A 195 8.96 -2.11 6.59
CA PHE A 195 8.61 -2.90 5.43
C PHE A 195 7.11 -2.85 5.13
N VAL A 196 6.26 -3.10 6.13
CA VAL A 196 4.81 -3.05 5.94
C VAL A 196 4.30 -1.64 5.66
N ALA A 197 4.92 -0.61 6.24
CA ALA A 197 4.61 0.77 5.91
C ALA A 197 4.92 1.09 4.44
N ALA A 198 6.07 0.66 3.92
CA ALA A 198 6.41 0.84 2.51
C ALA A 198 5.42 0.12 1.57
N ILE A 199 4.95 -1.08 1.94
CA ILE A 199 3.89 -1.78 1.20
C ILE A 199 2.58 -0.98 1.24
N ALA A 200 2.20 -0.47 2.40
CA ALA A 200 0.97 0.29 2.59
C ALA A 200 0.98 1.60 1.79
N ASP A 201 2.11 2.30 1.73
CA ASP A 201 2.28 3.52 0.93
C ASP A 201 2.14 3.22 -0.57
N GLN A 202 2.75 2.14 -1.07
CA GLN A 202 2.58 1.71 -2.47
C GLN A 202 1.16 1.26 -2.77
N ALA A 203 0.52 0.56 -1.84
CA ALA A 203 -0.88 0.18 -1.95
C ALA A 203 -1.79 1.41 -2.04
N ALA A 204 -1.56 2.44 -1.23
CA ALA A 204 -2.32 3.68 -1.26
C ALA A 204 -2.21 4.39 -2.63
N ILE A 205 -1.00 4.45 -3.20
CA ILE A 205 -0.76 5.02 -4.53
C ILE A 205 -1.52 4.22 -5.60
N ALA A 206 -1.41 2.89 -5.58
CA ALA A 206 -2.05 2.03 -6.56
C ALA A 206 -3.58 2.11 -6.49
N ILE A 207 -4.16 2.13 -5.28
CA ILE A 207 -5.59 2.33 -5.06
C ILE A 207 -6.05 3.68 -5.62
N ASN A 208 -5.29 4.74 -5.38
CA ASN A 208 -5.63 6.06 -5.90
C ASN A 208 -5.58 6.10 -7.43
N ASN A 209 -4.57 5.51 -8.03
CA ASN A 209 -4.42 5.44 -9.48
C ASN A 209 -5.59 4.66 -10.12
N ALA A 210 -5.95 3.51 -9.55
CA ALA A 210 -7.09 2.72 -10.01
C ALA A 210 -8.42 3.49 -9.90
N ARG A 211 -8.66 4.20 -8.79
CA ARG A 211 -9.84 5.06 -8.61
C ARG A 211 -9.90 6.19 -9.65
N ILE A 212 -8.78 6.84 -9.93
CA ILE A 212 -8.71 7.90 -10.96
C ILE A 212 -9.02 7.31 -12.32
N PHE A 213 -8.43 6.16 -12.65
CA PHE A 213 -8.66 5.48 -13.92
C PHE A 213 -10.12 5.08 -14.11
N GLU A 214 -10.74 4.41 -13.13
CA GLU A 214 -12.16 4.04 -13.19
C GLU A 214 -13.07 5.26 -13.35
N LYS A 215 -12.80 6.34 -12.62
CA LYS A 215 -13.56 7.59 -12.73
C LYS A 215 -13.44 8.21 -14.11
N THR A 216 -12.26 8.14 -14.72
CA THR A 216 -12.02 8.66 -16.08
C THR A 216 -12.77 7.84 -17.12
N ILE A 217 -12.64 6.50 -17.07
CA ILE A 217 -13.37 5.58 -17.96
C ILE A 217 -14.89 5.73 -17.81
N SER A 218 -15.39 5.87 -16.58
CA SER A 218 -16.82 6.07 -16.36
C SER A 218 -17.34 7.36 -17.00
N LYS A 219 -16.58 8.44 -16.91
CA LYS A 219 -16.91 9.71 -17.60
C LYS A 219 -16.89 9.56 -19.12
N GLU A 220 -15.87 8.92 -19.68
CA GLU A 220 -15.80 8.71 -21.13
C GLU A 220 -16.99 7.86 -21.63
N LYS A 221 -17.32 6.78 -20.92
CA LYS A 221 -18.52 5.98 -21.24
C LYS A 221 -19.81 6.80 -21.19
N GLN A 222 -19.92 7.71 -20.25
CA GLN A 222 -21.08 8.62 -20.14
C GLN A 222 -21.14 9.56 -21.36
N TYR A 223 -20.01 10.14 -21.79
CA TYR A 223 -19.95 11.00 -22.98
C TYR A 223 -20.34 10.22 -24.25
N LEU A 224 -19.82 9.01 -24.43
CA LEU A 224 -20.14 8.18 -25.58
C LEU A 224 -21.63 7.84 -25.64
N ARG A 225 -22.26 7.47 -24.52
CA ARG A 225 -23.70 7.19 -24.47
C ARG A 225 -24.54 8.39 -24.94
N VAL A 226 -24.21 9.59 -24.42
CA VAL A 226 -24.94 10.77 -24.82
C VAL A 226 -24.74 11.10 -26.30
N PHE A 227 -23.51 10.94 -26.80
CA PHE A 227 -23.23 11.11 -28.21
C PHE A 227 -24.03 10.13 -29.10
N GLU A 228 -24.10 8.85 -28.69
CA GLU A 228 -24.93 7.85 -29.38
C GLU A 228 -26.42 8.19 -29.35
N GLU A 229 -26.96 8.64 -28.19
CA GLU A 229 -28.36 9.04 -28.07
C GLU A 229 -28.70 10.22 -28.97
N VAL A 230 -27.85 11.25 -28.99
CA VAL A 230 -28.03 12.41 -29.87
C VAL A 230 -27.93 12.01 -31.36
N THR A 231 -26.95 11.18 -31.71
CA THR A 231 -26.77 10.72 -33.10
C THR A 231 -27.97 9.89 -33.57
N LYS A 232 -28.52 9.02 -32.73
CA LYS A 232 -29.75 8.28 -33.03
C LYS A 232 -30.94 9.20 -33.22
N ALA A 233 -31.12 10.18 -32.34
CA ALA A 233 -32.23 11.12 -32.46
C ALA A 233 -32.14 11.93 -33.77
N VAL A 234 -30.96 12.45 -34.11
CA VAL A 234 -30.74 13.16 -35.39
C VAL A 234 -31.00 12.28 -36.58
N SER A 235 -30.69 10.98 -36.47
CA SER A 235 -30.87 10.03 -37.58
C SER A 235 -32.28 9.47 -37.69
N SER A 236 -33.09 9.51 -36.62
CA SER A 236 -34.41 8.90 -36.55
C SER A 236 -35.56 9.88 -36.73
N THR A 237 -35.35 11.18 -36.57
CA THR A 237 -36.36 12.18 -36.72
C THR A 237 -35.87 13.34 -37.61
N LEU A 238 -36.78 13.83 -38.46
CA LEU A 238 -36.61 15.07 -39.22
C LEU A 238 -37.13 16.28 -38.47
N ASP A 239 -37.69 16.07 -37.25
CA ASP A 239 -38.19 17.15 -36.41
C ASP A 239 -37.03 17.85 -35.70
N LEU A 240 -36.75 19.06 -36.14
CA LEU A 240 -35.69 19.92 -35.60
C LEU A 240 -35.92 20.24 -34.12
N GLU A 241 -37.17 20.44 -33.73
CA GLU A 241 -37.53 20.84 -32.37
C GLU A 241 -37.25 19.70 -31.38
N GLU A 242 -37.56 18.45 -31.77
CA GLU A 242 -37.30 17.26 -30.95
C GLU A 242 -35.79 17.05 -30.75
N VAL A 243 -34.98 17.19 -31.79
CA VAL A 243 -33.51 17.09 -31.71
C VAL A 243 -32.92 18.18 -30.81
N LEU A 244 -33.36 19.43 -30.98
CA LEU A 244 -32.88 20.55 -30.17
C LEU A 244 -33.22 20.40 -28.69
N ASN A 245 -34.41 19.93 -28.38
CA ASN A 245 -34.85 19.66 -27.02
C ASN A 245 -34.02 18.53 -26.37
N LEU A 246 -33.74 17.46 -27.11
CA LEU A 246 -32.90 16.38 -26.60
C LEU A 246 -31.47 16.87 -26.27
N ILE A 247 -30.89 17.66 -27.15
CA ILE A 247 -29.55 18.25 -26.91
C ILE A 247 -29.55 19.12 -25.65
N VAL A 248 -30.53 20.02 -25.51
CA VAL A 248 -30.65 20.91 -24.34
C VAL A 248 -30.82 20.15 -23.03
N GLN A 249 -31.56 19.04 -23.06
CA GLN A 249 -31.79 18.20 -21.87
C GLN A 249 -30.56 17.38 -21.47
N LYS A 250 -29.79 16.86 -22.45
CA LYS A 250 -28.66 15.97 -22.18
C LYS A 250 -27.34 16.67 -21.88
N LEU A 251 -27.05 17.81 -22.55
CA LEU A 251 -25.81 18.53 -22.35
C LEU A 251 -25.51 18.96 -20.89
N PRO A 252 -26.48 19.49 -20.11
CA PRO A 252 -26.21 19.86 -18.73
C PRO A 252 -25.72 18.71 -17.85
N ALA A 253 -26.31 17.52 -18.01
CA ALA A 253 -25.91 16.35 -17.25
C ALA A 253 -24.49 15.86 -17.58
N VAL A 254 -24.09 15.95 -18.86
CA VAL A 254 -22.78 15.49 -19.33
C VAL A 254 -21.68 16.48 -18.99
N MET A 255 -21.95 17.76 -19.19
CA MET A 255 -20.96 18.83 -18.99
C MET A 255 -20.98 19.41 -17.57
N ASN A 256 -21.79 18.83 -16.67
CA ASN A 256 -21.98 19.32 -15.30
C ASN A 256 -22.37 20.81 -15.25
N LEU A 257 -23.28 21.21 -16.14
CA LEU A 257 -23.81 22.56 -16.23
C LEU A 257 -25.16 22.66 -15.51
N LYS A 258 -25.52 23.84 -15.02
CA LYS A 258 -26.82 24.04 -14.39
C LYS A 258 -27.97 24.11 -15.42
N ALA A 259 -27.68 24.58 -16.61
CA ALA A 259 -28.65 24.69 -17.70
C ALA A 259 -27.91 24.85 -19.05
N ALA A 260 -28.60 24.52 -20.15
CA ALA A 260 -28.18 24.83 -21.51
C ALA A 260 -29.36 25.47 -22.26
N THR A 261 -29.06 26.34 -23.21
CA THR A 261 -30.04 26.94 -24.10
C THR A 261 -29.53 26.96 -25.54
N ILE A 262 -30.38 26.70 -26.49
CA ILE A 262 -30.10 26.84 -27.92
C ILE A 262 -30.99 27.96 -28.45
N ARG A 263 -30.39 28.91 -29.19
CA ARG A 263 -31.10 29.96 -29.89
C ARG A 263 -30.87 29.81 -31.38
N LEU A 264 -31.92 29.74 -32.16
CA LEU A 264 -31.86 29.75 -33.61
C LEU A 264 -31.92 31.19 -34.12
N LEU A 265 -31.13 31.51 -35.13
CA LEU A 265 -31.18 32.77 -35.82
C LEU A 265 -32.18 32.64 -36.98
N ASP A 266 -33.27 33.37 -36.89
CA ASP A 266 -34.19 33.52 -38.03
C ASP A 266 -33.55 34.50 -39.03
N ARG A 267 -33.20 34.02 -40.21
CA ARG A 267 -32.73 34.86 -41.32
C ARG A 267 -33.89 35.05 -42.28
N THR A 268 -34.88 35.83 -41.91
CA THR A 268 -35.80 36.41 -42.86
C THR A 268 -35.22 37.60 -43.58
#